data_057dd95e54d08e78bc6cefb16d9ce975
#
_entry.id   057dd95e54d08e78bc6cefb16d9ce975
#
_cell.length_a   1.000
_cell.length_b   1.000
_cell.length_c   1.000
_cell.angle_alpha   90.00
_cell.angle_beta   90.00
_cell.angle_gamma   90.00
#
_symmetry.space_group_name_H-M   'P 1'
#
loop_
_entity.id
_entity.type
_entity.pdbx_description
1 polymer ?
#
loop_
_entity_poly.entity_id
_entity_poly.type
_entity_poly.pdbx_seq_one_letter_code
_entity_poly.pdbx_strand_id
1 'polypeptide(L)'
;MLPPDHSLRMQRALLALEGLSLGDAFGECFFDGSLLLTALGATRALPAAPWNYTDDTEMALAIVEVLADHGRIEQEQLAHVFARRYRREPRRGYGGTAHQILRAIGDGVHFATAAGQAFSGMGSMGNGAAMRVAPLGAYFAEDLAQVVAQARASAAVTHAHPDGQAGAIAVAVAAAGACTLPRDPELGWRLLELAIAHTPDGPTRQGLLKARALPKGCSVELAVSALGSGSRVLSWDTVPFALWCVAQQPDDYQEAMWRTVSGLGDRDTTCAMAGGIVALVTGRDGLPASWLAAREPLAMR
;
A
#
# COMPACT_ATOMS: atom_id res chain seq x y z
N MET A 1 25.34 4.69 9.09
CA MET A 1 25.17 4.09 10.43
C MET A 1 23.67 3.93 10.65
N LEU A 2 23.23 2.75 11.09
CA LEU A 2 21.83 2.49 11.42
C LEU A 2 21.41 3.22 12.71
N PRO A 3 20.13 3.64 12.84
CA PRO A 3 19.66 4.30 14.08
C PRO A 3 19.69 3.33 15.27
N PRO A 4 19.83 3.85 16.51
CA PRO A 4 19.91 3.00 17.69
C PRO A 4 18.69 2.09 17.90
N ASP A 5 17.52 2.53 17.49
CA ASP A 5 16.23 1.83 17.59
C ASP A 5 15.86 1.06 16.31
N HIS A 6 16.83 0.81 15.42
CA HIS A 6 16.64 0.14 14.14
C HIS A 6 15.86 -1.17 14.25
N SER A 7 16.18 -2.01 15.25
CA SER A 7 15.50 -3.29 15.44
C SER A 7 14.00 -3.12 15.72
N LEU A 8 13.62 -2.14 16.56
CA LEU A 8 12.21 -1.84 16.85
C LEU A 8 11.49 -1.31 15.61
N ARG A 9 12.13 -0.41 14.84
CA ARG A 9 11.60 0.11 13.58
C ARG A 9 11.36 -1.00 12.57
N MET A 10 12.31 -1.94 12.45
CA MET A 10 12.18 -3.09 11.56
C MET A 10 11.05 -4.04 11.98
N GLN A 11 10.83 -4.25 13.28
CA GLN A 11 9.70 -5.06 13.76
C GLN A 11 8.36 -4.49 13.29
N ARG A 12 8.17 -3.16 13.37
CA ARG A 12 6.96 -2.49 12.87
C ARG A 12 6.85 -2.58 11.34
N ALA A 13 7.95 -2.35 10.63
CA ALA A 13 7.98 -2.49 9.17
C ALA A 13 7.62 -3.90 8.70
N LEU A 14 8.12 -4.92 9.39
CA LEU A 14 7.81 -6.32 9.09
C LEU A 14 6.34 -6.66 9.40
N LEU A 15 5.76 -6.12 10.47
CA LEU A 15 4.35 -6.30 10.78
C LEU A 15 3.47 -5.66 9.70
N ALA A 16 3.80 -4.44 9.26
CA ALA A 16 3.12 -3.79 8.15
C ALA A 16 3.24 -4.60 6.85
N LEU A 17 4.42 -5.16 6.57
CA LEU A 17 4.63 -6.04 5.41
C LEU A 17 3.79 -7.31 5.48
N GLU A 18 3.67 -7.94 6.66
CA GLU A 18 2.80 -9.12 6.81
C GLU A 18 1.36 -8.79 6.49
N GLY A 19 0.82 -7.69 7.04
CA GLY A 19 -0.55 -7.27 6.75
C GLY A 19 -0.74 -6.84 5.30
N LEU A 20 0.21 -6.10 4.74
CA LEU A 20 0.20 -5.70 3.32
C LEU A 20 0.14 -6.92 2.40
N SER A 21 1.06 -7.86 2.58
CA SER A 21 1.13 -9.06 1.73
C SER A 21 -0.05 -10.00 1.89
N LEU A 22 -0.65 -10.03 3.07
CA LEU A 22 -1.87 -10.80 3.30
C LEU A 22 -3.08 -10.15 2.62
N GLY A 23 -3.17 -8.80 2.66
CA GLY A 23 -4.20 -8.04 1.97
C GLY A 23 -4.09 -8.14 0.45
N ASP A 24 -2.87 -7.95 -0.09
CA ASP A 24 -2.54 -8.15 -1.50
C ASP A 24 -3.01 -9.53 -2.00
N ALA A 25 -2.49 -10.60 -1.40
CA ALA A 25 -2.82 -11.98 -1.79
C ALA A 25 -4.32 -12.31 -1.64
N PHE A 26 -4.98 -11.76 -0.61
CA PHE A 26 -6.42 -11.90 -0.44
C PHE A 26 -7.18 -11.17 -1.55
N GLY A 27 -6.81 -9.92 -1.85
CA GLY A 27 -7.46 -9.11 -2.90
C GLY A 27 -7.31 -9.72 -4.28
N GLU A 28 -6.12 -10.24 -4.61
CA GLU A 28 -5.82 -10.90 -5.88
C GLU A 28 -6.74 -12.09 -6.17
N CYS A 29 -7.08 -12.86 -5.14
CA CYS A 29 -7.99 -13.99 -5.30
C CYS A 29 -9.37 -13.63 -5.89
N PHE A 30 -9.79 -12.38 -5.84
CA PHE A 30 -11.13 -11.94 -6.26
C PHE A 30 -11.18 -11.31 -7.66
N PHE A 31 -10.10 -11.37 -8.44
CA PHE A 31 -10.16 -10.99 -9.86
C PHE A 31 -10.87 -12.05 -10.71
N ASP A 32 -10.96 -13.29 -10.25
CA ASP A 32 -11.90 -14.27 -10.84
C ASP A 32 -13.35 -13.91 -10.45
N GLY A 33 -14.14 -13.52 -11.43
CA GLY A 33 -15.53 -13.09 -11.20
C GLY A 33 -16.42 -14.15 -10.54
N SER A 34 -16.13 -15.44 -10.71
CA SER A 34 -16.88 -16.54 -10.12
C SER A 34 -16.65 -16.61 -8.59
N LEU A 35 -15.40 -16.51 -8.17
CA LEU A 35 -15.04 -16.47 -6.74
C LEU A 35 -15.61 -15.22 -6.06
N LEU A 36 -15.53 -14.08 -6.72
CA LEU A 36 -16.08 -12.83 -6.18
C LEU A 36 -17.59 -12.93 -5.92
N LEU A 37 -18.35 -13.42 -6.88
CA LEU A 37 -19.80 -13.60 -6.74
C LEU A 37 -20.16 -14.58 -5.60
N THR A 38 -19.38 -15.62 -5.40
CA THR A 38 -19.59 -16.61 -4.32
C THR A 38 -19.16 -16.05 -2.97
N ALA A 39 -18.01 -15.39 -2.91
CA ALA A 39 -17.41 -14.93 -1.64
C ALA A 39 -18.08 -13.68 -1.07
N LEU A 40 -18.48 -12.73 -1.90
CA LEU A 40 -19.22 -11.54 -1.47
C LEU A 40 -20.72 -11.80 -1.24
N GLY A 41 -21.18 -13.01 -1.56
CA GLY A 41 -22.49 -13.48 -1.14
C GLY A 41 -22.61 -13.67 0.36
N ALA A 42 -23.74 -14.19 0.82
CA ALA A 42 -24.07 -14.34 2.24
C ALA A 42 -23.05 -15.17 3.07
N THR A 43 -22.14 -15.93 2.43
CA THR A 43 -21.25 -16.87 3.12
C THR A 43 -19.83 -16.37 3.37
N ARG A 44 -19.37 -15.31 2.67
CA ARG A 44 -17.96 -14.83 2.71
C ARG A 44 -16.94 -15.98 2.63
N ALA A 45 -17.19 -16.90 1.71
CA ALA A 45 -16.34 -18.08 1.55
C ALA A 45 -14.92 -17.67 1.15
N LEU A 46 -13.92 -18.20 1.85
CA LEU A 46 -12.52 -17.94 1.54
C LEU A 46 -12.09 -18.73 0.29
N PRO A 47 -11.27 -18.12 -0.57
CA PRO A 47 -10.66 -18.81 -1.71
C PRO A 47 -9.78 -19.98 -1.25
N ALA A 48 -9.59 -20.98 -2.12
CA ALA A 48 -8.66 -22.08 -1.85
C ALA A 48 -7.21 -21.59 -1.83
N ALA A 49 -6.39 -22.14 -0.93
CA ALA A 49 -4.95 -21.89 -0.91
C ALA A 49 -4.26 -22.61 -2.10
N PRO A 50 -3.07 -22.14 -2.56
CA PRO A 50 -2.33 -20.98 -2.05
C PRO A 50 -2.87 -19.66 -2.59
N TRP A 51 -2.77 -18.58 -1.79
CA TRP A 51 -3.01 -17.22 -2.22
C TRP A 51 -1.69 -16.60 -2.66
N ASN A 52 -1.57 -16.28 -3.92
CA ASN A 52 -0.37 -15.65 -4.46
C ASN A 52 -0.43 -14.14 -4.26
N TYR A 53 0.67 -13.54 -3.84
CA TYR A 53 0.82 -12.09 -3.77
C TYR A 53 1.30 -11.53 -5.13
N THR A 54 1.18 -10.23 -5.32
CA THR A 54 1.47 -9.53 -6.58
C THR A 54 2.74 -8.66 -6.49
N ASP A 55 2.89 -7.72 -7.42
CA ASP A 55 3.96 -6.73 -7.40
C ASP A 55 3.86 -5.76 -6.20
N ASP A 56 2.69 -5.59 -5.61
CA ASP A 56 2.50 -4.85 -4.36
C ASP A 56 3.46 -5.36 -3.28
N THR A 57 3.41 -6.65 -3.01
CA THR A 57 4.28 -7.30 -2.02
C THR A 57 5.73 -7.37 -2.50
N GLU A 58 6.01 -7.70 -3.76
CA GLU A 58 7.40 -7.74 -4.29
C GLU A 58 8.10 -6.39 -4.13
N MET A 59 7.40 -5.30 -4.39
CA MET A 59 7.96 -3.97 -4.24
C MET A 59 8.03 -3.52 -2.77
N ALA A 60 7.10 -3.96 -1.91
CA ALA A 60 7.18 -3.72 -0.46
C ALA A 60 8.37 -4.48 0.18
N LEU A 61 8.63 -5.71 -0.24
CA LEU A 61 9.81 -6.49 0.14
C LEU A 61 11.12 -5.76 -0.20
N ALA A 62 11.18 -5.11 -1.37
CA ALA A 62 12.34 -4.32 -1.77
C ALA A 62 12.56 -3.11 -0.84
N ILE A 63 11.49 -2.43 -0.45
CA ILE A 63 11.56 -1.33 0.52
C ILE A 63 12.10 -1.82 1.87
N VAL A 64 11.57 -2.92 2.37
CA VAL A 64 12.00 -3.52 3.65
C VAL A 64 13.46 -3.95 3.60
N GLU A 65 13.92 -4.51 2.48
CA GLU A 65 15.32 -4.88 2.27
C GLU A 65 16.25 -3.66 2.36
N VAL A 66 15.91 -2.56 1.67
CA VAL A 66 16.72 -1.34 1.69
C VAL A 66 16.70 -0.68 3.09
N LEU A 67 15.56 -0.68 3.78
CA LEU A 67 15.48 -0.19 5.15
C LEU A 67 16.31 -1.03 6.12
N ALA A 68 16.33 -2.35 5.96
CA ALA A 68 17.13 -3.24 6.79
C ALA A 68 18.64 -2.98 6.66
N ASP A 69 19.10 -2.73 5.44
CA ASP A 69 20.52 -2.56 5.14
C ASP A 69 21.00 -1.11 5.41
N HIS A 70 20.16 -0.10 5.19
CA HIS A 70 20.56 1.31 5.19
C HIS A 70 19.88 2.18 6.26
N GLY A 71 18.77 1.72 6.85
CA GLY A 71 17.96 2.51 7.80
C GLY A 71 17.27 3.73 7.19
N ARG A 72 17.29 3.86 5.86
CA ARG A 72 16.68 4.93 5.07
C ARG A 72 16.49 4.49 3.62
N ILE A 73 15.74 5.25 2.85
CA ILE A 73 15.64 5.04 1.41
C ILE A 73 16.89 5.59 0.71
N GLU A 74 17.68 4.70 0.19
CA GLU A 74 18.73 4.98 -0.78
C GLU A 74 18.16 4.68 -2.17
N GLN A 75 17.82 5.73 -2.93
CA GLN A 75 17.06 5.60 -4.18
C GLN A 75 17.74 4.71 -5.22
N GLU A 76 19.06 4.82 -5.38
CA GLU A 76 19.83 3.96 -6.28
C GLU A 76 19.76 2.49 -5.87
N GLN A 77 19.89 2.21 -4.58
CA GLN A 77 19.78 0.84 -4.06
C GLN A 77 18.37 0.32 -4.24
N LEU A 78 17.35 1.14 -3.94
CA LEU A 78 15.96 0.75 -4.11
C LEU A 78 15.63 0.46 -5.59
N ALA A 79 16.13 1.27 -6.51
CA ALA A 79 15.99 1.05 -7.95
C ALA A 79 16.59 -0.29 -8.38
N HIS A 80 17.81 -0.59 -7.92
CA HIS A 80 18.49 -1.86 -8.18
C HIS A 80 17.70 -3.05 -7.60
N VAL A 81 17.22 -2.94 -6.37
CA VAL A 81 16.46 -4.02 -5.73
C VAL A 81 15.13 -4.24 -6.46
N PHE A 82 14.42 -3.17 -6.85
CA PHE A 82 13.22 -3.28 -7.67
C PHE A 82 13.48 -4.00 -8.99
N ALA A 83 14.50 -3.60 -9.74
CA ALA A 83 14.82 -4.22 -11.02
C ALA A 83 15.27 -5.68 -10.87
N ARG A 84 16.02 -6.02 -9.81
CA ARG A 84 16.44 -7.38 -9.50
C ARG A 84 15.25 -8.29 -9.19
N ARG A 85 14.33 -7.85 -8.30
CA ARG A 85 13.11 -8.59 -7.94
C ARG A 85 12.21 -8.76 -9.15
N TYR A 86 11.99 -7.72 -9.92
CA TYR A 86 11.22 -7.75 -11.16
C TYR A 86 11.79 -8.79 -12.15
N ARG A 87 13.13 -8.84 -12.35
CA ARG A 87 13.75 -9.82 -13.26
C ARG A 87 13.54 -11.26 -12.80
N ARG A 88 13.51 -11.50 -11.50
CA ARG A 88 13.24 -12.82 -10.93
C ARG A 88 11.81 -13.27 -11.16
N GLU A 89 10.84 -12.38 -10.95
CA GLU A 89 9.40 -12.67 -11.00
C GLU A 89 8.61 -11.63 -11.82
N PRO A 90 8.81 -11.55 -13.13
CA PRO A 90 8.20 -10.49 -13.95
C PRO A 90 6.69 -10.67 -14.18
N ARG A 91 6.09 -11.80 -13.76
CA ARG A 91 4.67 -12.12 -13.93
C ARG A 91 3.87 -11.99 -12.63
N ARG A 92 4.23 -11.02 -11.80
CA ARG A 92 3.56 -10.71 -10.52
C ARG A 92 2.50 -9.61 -10.64
N GLY A 93 1.87 -9.39 -11.77
CA GLY A 93 0.83 -8.38 -11.92
C GLY A 93 1.30 -6.98 -12.27
N TYR A 94 2.61 -6.74 -12.44
CA TYR A 94 3.17 -5.41 -12.76
C TYR A 94 2.42 -4.72 -13.89
N GLY A 95 2.03 -3.46 -13.68
CA GLY A 95 1.41 -2.64 -14.71
C GLY A 95 2.36 -2.35 -15.89
N GLY A 96 1.80 -2.05 -17.06
CA GLY A 96 2.59 -1.84 -18.29
C GLY A 96 3.70 -0.81 -18.16
N THR A 97 3.46 0.31 -17.48
CA THR A 97 4.48 1.34 -17.22
C THR A 97 5.56 0.83 -16.25
N ALA A 98 5.19 0.07 -15.23
CA ALA A 98 6.14 -0.54 -14.30
C ALA A 98 7.09 -1.50 -15.03
N HIS A 99 6.59 -2.33 -15.95
CA HIS A 99 7.41 -3.17 -16.83
C HIS A 99 8.47 -2.36 -17.60
N GLN A 100 8.08 -1.22 -18.17
CA GLN A 100 9.00 -0.37 -18.94
C GLN A 100 10.09 0.24 -18.04
N ILE A 101 9.69 0.85 -16.91
CA ILE A 101 10.62 1.50 -15.99
C ILE A 101 11.59 0.48 -15.39
N LEU A 102 11.10 -0.66 -14.89
CA LEU A 102 11.94 -1.64 -14.21
C LEU A 102 12.90 -2.36 -15.16
N ARG A 103 12.50 -2.59 -16.42
CA ARG A 103 13.43 -3.07 -17.47
C ARG A 103 14.51 -2.04 -17.75
N ALA A 104 14.13 -0.77 -17.99
CA ALA A 104 15.11 0.29 -18.28
C ALA A 104 16.13 0.46 -17.14
N ILE A 105 15.68 0.46 -15.87
CA ILE A 105 16.57 0.47 -14.71
C ILE A 105 17.50 -0.76 -14.73
N GLY A 106 16.93 -1.92 -14.97
CA GLY A 106 17.67 -3.17 -15.06
C GLY A 106 18.71 -3.20 -16.18
N ASP A 107 18.52 -2.43 -17.25
CA ASP A 107 19.43 -2.29 -18.39
C ASP A 107 20.42 -1.11 -18.20
N GLY A 108 20.44 -0.52 -16.99
CA GLY A 108 21.42 0.50 -16.61
C GLY A 108 20.96 1.95 -16.82
N VAL A 109 19.68 2.19 -17.18
CA VAL A 109 19.14 3.54 -17.23
C VAL A 109 18.94 4.04 -15.80
N HIS A 110 19.42 5.25 -15.50
CA HIS A 110 19.20 5.88 -14.20
C HIS A 110 17.70 6.01 -13.89
N PHE A 111 17.29 5.67 -12.67
CA PHE A 111 15.88 5.61 -12.29
C PHE A 111 15.11 6.90 -12.55
N ALA A 112 15.70 8.07 -12.29
CA ALA A 112 15.05 9.36 -12.52
C ALA A 112 14.75 9.60 -14.00
N THR A 113 15.63 9.13 -14.90
CA THR A 113 15.41 9.17 -16.35
C THR A 113 14.28 8.22 -16.74
N ALA A 114 14.32 6.96 -16.27
CA ALA A 114 13.31 5.96 -16.59
C ALA A 114 11.90 6.39 -16.10
N ALA A 115 11.80 6.84 -14.84
CA ALA A 115 10.53 7.31 -14.26
C ALA A 115 10.05 8.61 -14.90
N GLY A 116 10.96 9.52 -15.23
CA GLY A 116 10.64 10.81 -15.85
C GLY A 116 10.14 10.71 -17.29
N GLN A 117 10.54 9.68 -18.02
CA GLN A 117 10.08 9.45 -19.41
C GLN A 117 8.67 8.85 -19.50
N ALA A 118 8.15 8.29 -18.41
CA ALA A 118 6.81 7.70 -18.38
C ALA A 118 5.73 8.73 -18.78
N PHE A 119 4.70 8.26 -19.49
CA PHE A 119 3.57 9.09 -19.93
C PHE A 119 4.01 10.37 -20.69
N SER A 120 4.89 10.20 -21.67
CA SER A 120 5.39 11.30 -22.52
C SER A 120 6.11 12.40 -21.73
N GLY A 121 6.82 12.01 -20.68
CA GLY A 121 7.59 12.95 -19.85
C GLY A 121 6.85 13.54 -18.65
N MET A 122 5.58 13.19 -18.44
CA MET A 122 4.82 13.67 -17.27
C MET A 122 5.13 12.88 -15.99
N GLY A 123 5.66 11.68 -16.10
CA GLY A 123 5.80 10.76 -14.99
C GLY A 123 4.50 10.02 -14.62
N SER A 124 4.59 8.97 -13.83
CA SER A 124 3.43 8.18 -13.41
C SER A 124 2.64 8.86 -12.29
N MET A 125 1.31 8.91 -12.45
CA MET A 125 0.32 9.32 -11.45
C MET A 125 -0.34 8.09 -10.79
N GLY A 126 0.15 6.90 -11.09
CA GLY A 126 -0.44 5.63 -10.65
C GLY A 126 -0.38 5.41 -9.14
N ASN A 127 -1.07 4.36 -8.69
CA ASN A 127 -1.13 3.94 -7.29
C ASN A 127 0.07 3.06 -6.87
N GLY A 128 0.92 2.62 -7.80
CA GLY A 128 2.01 1.68 -7.53
C GLY A 128 3.08 2.15 -6.53
N ALA A 129 3.20 3.47 -6.26
CA ALA A 129 4.04 3.95 -5.19
C ALA A 129 3.37 3.86 -3.81
N ALA A 130 2.04 3.96 -3.77
CA ALA A 130 1.25 3.92 -2.54
C ALA A 130 1.04 2.48 -2.03
N MET A 131 0.85 1.52 -2.93
CA MET A 131 0.56 0.13 -2.61
C MET A 131 1.62 -0.52 -1.70
N ARG A 132 2.89 -0.14 -1.85
CA ARG A 132 4.07 -0.79 -1.26
C ARG A 132 4.65 -0.09 -0.03
N VAL A 133 4.09 1.06 0.40
CA VAL A 133 4.81 2.02 1.26
C VAL A 133 4.50 1.93 2.75
N ALA A 134 3.47 1.17 3.17
CA ALA A 134 3.08 1.06 4.57
C ALA A 134 4.25 0.63 5.50
N PRO A 135 5.13 -0.32 5.12
CA PRO A 135 6.30 -0.68 5.92
C PRO A 135 7.25 0.49 6.18
N LEU A 136 7.42 1.38 5.21
CA LEU A 136 8.24 2.59 5.36
C LEU A 136 7.61 3.55 6.38
N GLY A 137 6.31 3.79 6.30
CA GLY A 137 5.58 4.62 7.26
C GLY A 137 5.74 4.10 8.69
N ALA A 138 5.60 2.79 8.88
CA ALA A 138 5.81 2.12 10.16
C ALA A 138 7.25 2.22 10.68
N TYR A 139 8.24 2.18 9.80
CA TYR A 139 9.66 2.31 10.16
C TYR A 139 9.98 3.70 10.72
N PHE A 140 9.45 4.77 10.14
CA PHE A 140 9.72 6.16 10.54
C PHE A 140 8.63 6.76 11.44
N ALA A 141 7.81 5.95 12.08
CA ALA A 141 6.55 6.36 12.71
C ALA A 141 6.65 7.53 13.70
N GLU A 142 7.79 7.69 14.41
CA GLU A 142 8.00 8.75 15.39
C GLU A 142 8.36 10.11 14.78
N ASP A 143 8.68 10.17 13.47
CA ASP A 143 9.09 11.39 12.79
C ASP A 143 8.32 11.56 11.46
N LEU A 144 7.18 12.26 11.51
CA LEU A 144 6.34 12.47 10.34
C LEU A 144 7.05 13.26 9.22
N ALA A 145 8.02 14.10 9.54
CA ALA A 145 8.82 14.79 8.52
C ALA A 145 9.69 13.78 7.74
N GLN A 146 10.29 12.82 8.44
CA GLN A 146 11.00 11.70 7.81
C GLN A 146 10.04 10.80 7.04
N VAL A 147 8.86 10.46 7.57
CA VAL A 147 7.86 9.68 6.83
C VAL A 147 7.56 10.31 5.47
N VAL A 148 7.26 11.61 5.44
CA VAL A 148 6.96 12.33 4.20
C VAL A 148 8.16 12.34 3.24
N ALA A 149 9.35 12.66 3.76
CA ALA A 149 10.57 12.74 2.95
C ALA A 149 10.94 11.37 2.34
N GLN A 150 10.91 10.32 3.13
CA GLN A 150 11.29 8.97 2.72
C GLN A 150 10.23 8.33 1.81
N ALA A 151 8.93 8.58 2.05
CA ALA A 151 7.85 8.13 1.16
C ALA A 151 7.97 8.79 -0.23
N ARG A 152 8.26 10.08 -0.27
CA ARG A 152 8.54 10.80 -1.53
C ARG A 152 9.76 10.22 -2.23
N ALA A 153 10.85 9.99 -1.53
CA ALA A 153 12.07 9.40 -2.08
C ALA A 153 11.82 8.00 -2.67
N SER A 154 11.08 7.14 -1.94
CA SER A 154 10.68 5.81 -2.43
C SER A 154 9.79 5.89 -3.67
N ALA A 155 8.81 6.79 -3.67
CA ALA A 155 7.89 6.97 -4.80
C ALA A 155 8.62 7.43 -6.06
N ALA A 156 9.53 8.41 -5.92
CA ALA A 156 10.24 9.04 -7.05
C ALA A 156 11.06 8.06 -7.89
N VAL A 157 11.42 6.90 -7.34
CA VAL A 157 12.15 5.84 -8.09
C VAL A 157 11.36 5.36 -9.32
N THR A 158 10.03 5.38 -9.25
CA THR A 158 9.15 4.91 -10.33
C THR A 158 8.04 5.90 -10.71
N HIS A 159 7.74 6.88 -9.85
CA HIS A 159 6.63 7.83 -10.00
C HIS A 159 7.18 9.25 -9.91
N ALA A 160 7.58 9.81 -11.07
CA ALA A 160 8.12 11.17 -11.15
C ALA A 160 7.03 12.24 -10.96
N HIS A 161 5.74 11.93 -11.24
CA HIS A 161 4.65 12.88 -11.10
C HIS A 161 4.28 13.12 -9.62
N PRO A 162 4.06 14.39 -9.19
CA PRO A 162 3.70 14.72 -7.81
C PRO A 162 2.47 13.97 -7.27
N ASP A 163 1.45 13.75 -8.10
CA ASP A 163 0.23 13.05 -7.70
C ASP A 163 0.48 11.57 -7.37
N GLY A 164 1.38 10.89 -8.11
CA GLY A 164 1.79 9.52 -7.76
C GLY A 164 2.55 9.46 -6.43
N GLN A 165 3.35 10.50 -6.13
CA GLN A 165 4.06 10.62 -4.85
C GLN A 165 3.12 10.95 -3.68
N ALA A 166 2.06 11.77 -3.93
CA ALA A 166 1.10 12.17 -2.90
C ALA A 166 0.37 10.97 -2.28
N GLY A 167 0.03 9.94 -3.08
CA GLY A 167 -0.58 8.72 -2.56
C GLY A 167 0.35 7.94 -1.65
N ALA A 168 1.63 7.82 -2.00
CA ALA A 168 2.62 7.16 -1.15
C ALA A 168 2.78 7.90 0.19
N ILE A 169 2.80 9.24 0.17
CA ILE A 169 2.85 10.05 1.40
C ILE A 169 1.61 9.78 2.26
N ALA A 170 0.41 9.79 1.68
CA ALA A 170 -0.83 9.55 2.42
C ALA A 170 -0.85 8.20 3.14
N VAL A 171 -0.51 7.12 2.44
CA VAL A 171 -0.48 5.75 2.99
C VAL A 171 0.62 5.60 4.05
N ALA A 172 1.81 6.14 3.81
CA ALA A 172 2.91 6.08 4.77
C ALA A 172 2.58 6.84 6.06
N VAL A 173 1.97 8.03 5.96
CA VAL A 173 1.55 8.82 7.12
C VAL A 173 0.45 8.12 7.91
N ALA A 174 -0.54 7.50 7.24
CA ALA A 174 -1.55 6.70 7.91
C ALA A 174 -0.93 5.50 8.65
N ALA A 175 0.04 4.80 8.05
CA ALA A 175 0.77 3.71 8.68
C ALA A 175 1.57 4.18 9.90
N ALA A 176 2.23 5.34 9.82
CA ALA A 176 2.91 5.95 10.96
C ALA A 176 1.93 6.29 12.11
N GLY A 177 0.78 6.89 11.77
CA GLY A 177 -0.28 7.16 12.72
C GLY A 177 -0.80 5.89 13.39
N ALA A 178 -0.92 4.79 12.65
CA ALA A 178 -1.32 3.50 13.20
C ALA A 178 -0.34 2.95 14.26
N CYS A 179 0.92 3.35 14.24
CA CYS A 179 1.90 3.02 15.27
C CYS A 179 1.83 3.92 16.51
N THR A 180 1.43 5.19 16.36
CA THR A 180 1.68 6.24 17.36
C THR A 180 0.43 6.84 17.96
N LEU A 181 -0.71 6.83 17.27
CA LEU A 181 -1.96 7.41 17.79
C LEU A 181 -2.60 6.52 18.86
N PRO A 182 -3.29 7.10 19.85
CA PRO A 182 -4.03 6.36 20.86
C PRO A 182 -5.10 5.43 20.24
N ARG A 183 -5.27 4.26 20.85
CA ARG A 183 -6.28 3.26 20.48
C ARG A 183 -7.63 3.63 21.10
N ASP A 184 -8.51 4.24 20.33
CA ASP A 184 -9.87 4.57 20.73
C ASP A 184 -10.82 4.51 19.52
N PRO A 185 -12.14 4.62 19.71
CA PRO A 185 -13.13 4.48 18.62
C PRO A 185 -12.99 5.47 17.46
N GLU A 186 -12.26 6.58 17.64
CA GLU A 186 -12.02 7.59 16.60
C GLU A 186 -10.69 7.37 15.86
N LEU A 187 -9.91 6.36 16.23
CA LEU A 187 -8.58 6.12 15.66
C LEU A 187 -8.60 6.12 14.12
N GLY A 188 -9.51 5.37 13.50
CA GLY A 188 -9.56 5.27 12.04
C GLY A 188 -9.75 6.62 11.35
N TRP A 189 -10.62 7.47 11.89
CA TRP A 189 -10.83 8.81 11.37
C TRP A 189 -9.66 9.74 11.62
N ARG A 190 -8.96 9.60 12.74
CA ARG A 190 -7.73 10.36 13.00
C ARG A 190 -6.58 9.94 12.08
N LEU A 191 -6.50 8.66 11.68
CA LEU A 191 -5.55 8.21 10.66
C LEU A 191 -5.81 8.92 9.33
N LEU A 192 -7.07 9.01 8.92
CA LEU A 192 -7.46 9.72 7.70
C LEU A 192 -7.16 11.22 7.80
N GLU A 193 -7.47 11.86 8.93
CA GLU A 193 -7.17 13.29 9.18
C GLU A 193 -5.66 13.57 9.15
N LEU A 194 -4.87 12.69 9.76
CA LEU A 194 -3.41 12.79 9.75
C LEU A 194 -2.86 12.68 8.31
N ALA A 195 -3.37 11.73 7.53
CA ALA A 195 -3.02 11.61 6.12
C ALA A 195 -3.38 12.89 5.32
N ILE A 196 -4.59 13.45 5.52
CA ILE A 196 -5.01 14.71 4.88
C ILE A 196 -4.05 15.85 5.21
N ALA A 197 -3.64 15.97 6.47
CA ALA A 197 -2.79 17.06 6.93
C ALA A 197 -1.39 17.06 6.27
N HIS A 198 -0.87 15.89 5.90
CA HIS A 198 0.49 15.74 5.36
C HIS A 198 0.54 15.44 3.86
N THR A 199 -0.60 15.14 3.23
CA THR A 199 -0.67 14.93 1.78
C THR A 199 -0.59 16.29 1.05
N PRO A 200 0.32 16.44 0.08
CA PRO A 200 0.39 17.65 -0.74
C PRO A 200 -0.94 18.00 -1.41
N ASP A 201 -1.17 19.28 -1.66
CA ASP A 201 -2.34 19.74 -2.41
C ASP A 201 -2.39 19.09 -3.78
N GLY A 202 -3.58 18.59 -4.15
CA GLY A 202 -3.79 17.89 -5.42
C GLY A 202 -4.99 16.95 -5.37
N PRO A 203 -5.23 16.19 -6.45
CA PRO A 203 -6.37 15.29 -6.56
C PRO A 203 -6.45 14.25 -5.44
N THR A 204 -5.32 13.69 -5.01
CA THR A 204 -5.30 12.71 -3.91
C THR A 204 -5.81 13.32 -2.60
N ARG A 205 -5.30 14.50 -2.21
CA ARG A 205 -5.77 15.21 -1.00
C ARG A 205 -7.24 15.57 -1.09
N GLN A 206 -7.71 16.01 -2.26
CA GLN A 206 -9.13 16.29 -2.48
C GLN A 206 -10.00 15.02 -2.32
N GLY A 207 -9.52 13.88 -2.80
CA GLY A 207 -10.17 12.59 -2.59
C GLY A 207 -10.24 12.21 -1.10
N LEU A 208 -9.16 12.43 -0.35
CA LEU A 208 -9.14 12.19 1.11
C LEU A 208 -10.11 13.12 1.87
N LEU A 209 -10.21 14.38 1.48
CA LEU A 209 -11.21 15.31 2.06
C LEU A 209 -12.65 14.85 1.76
N LYS A 210 -12.91 14.33 0.55
CA LYS A 210 -14.22 13.73 0.23
C LYS A 210 -14.46 12.48 1.08
N ALA A 211 -13.46 11.61 1.26
CA ALA A 211 -13.56 10.42 2.11
C ALA A 211 -13.93 10.81 3.57
N ARG A 212 -13.31 11.87 4.09
CA ARG A 212 -13.60 12.39 5.44
C ARG A 212 -15.02 12.97 5.57
N ALA A 213 -15.55 13.52 4.47
CA ALA A 213 -16.89 14.11 4.44
C ALA A 213 -18.02 13.08 4.26
N LEU A 214 -17.72 11.85 3.90
CA LEU A 214 -18.74 10.80 3.80
C LEU A 214 -19.35 10.48 5.17
N PRO A 215 -20.65 10.16 5.22
CA PRO A 215 -21.30 9.74 6.48
C PRO A 215 -20.60 8.52 7.08
N LYS A 216 -20.37 8.53 8.39
CA LYS A 216 -19.89 7.34 9.12
C LYS A 216 -20.86 6.18 8.87
N GLY A 217 -20.33 5.00 8.52
CA GLY A 217 -21.15 3.81 8.26
C GLY A 217 -21.91 3.83 6.93
N CYS A 218 -21.62 4.76 6.01
CA CYS A 218 -22.20 4.69 4.66
C CYS A 218 -21.75 3.40 3.93
N SER A 219 -22.52 3.00 2.93
CA SER A 219 -22.24 1.78 2.18
C SER A 219 -20.95 1.90 1.33
N VAL A 220 -20.37 0.75 0.99
CA VAL A 220 -19.17 0.68 0.12
C VAL A 220 -19.50 1.22 -1.27
N GLU A 221 -20.70 0.97 -1.80
CA GLU A 221 -21.13 1.46 -3.11
C GLU A 221 -21.16 2.99 -3.16
N LEU A 222 -21.65 3.64 -2.08
CA LEU A 222 -21.63 5.10 -1.99
C LEU A 222 -20.18 5.62 -1.94
N ALA A 223 -19.31 4.98 -1.17
CA ALA A 223 -17.92 5.36 -1.09
C ALA A 223 -17.21 5.20 -2.45
N VAL A 224 -17.40 4.08 -3.15
CA VAL A 224 -16.85 3.84 -4.49
C VAL A 224 -17.35 4.88 -5.49
N SER A 225 -18.63 5.21 -5.47
CA SER A 225 -19.19 6.24 -6.35
C SER A 225 -18.56 7.62 -6.12
N ALA A 226 -18.22 7.95 -4.89
CA ALA A 226 -17.66 9.26 -4.52
C ALA A 226 -16.13 9.34 -4.70
N LEU A 227 -15.41 8.24 -4.45
CA LEU A 227 -13.95 8.21 -4.29
C LEU A 227 -13.24 7.45 -5.43
N GLY A 228 -13.93 6.54 -6.13
CA GLY A 228 -13.33 5.47 -6.91
C GLY A 228 -12.97 4.29 -6.02
N SER A 229 -12.36 3.26 -6.60
CA SER A 229 -11.83 2.06 -5.91
C SER A 229 -10.59 1.49 -6.60
N GLY A 230 -9.90 2.31 -7.40
CA GLY A 230 -8.68 1.92 -8.11
C GLY A 230 -8.88 1.44 -9.54
N SER A 231 -10.12 1.39 -10.08
CA SER A 231 -10.37 0.89 -11.44
C SER A 231 -9.63 1.67 -12.55
N ARG A 232 -9.14 2.87 -12.27
CA ARG A 232 -8.29 3.67 -13.17
C ARG A 232 -6.80 3.56 -12.84
N VAL A 233 -6.44 2.81 -11.79
CA VAL A 233 -5.04 2.60 -11.34
C VAL A 233 -4.33 3.93 -11.01
N LEU A 234 -5.08 4.97 -10.64
CA LEU A 234 -4.55 6.29 -10.30
C LEU A 234 -4.51 6.48 -8.77
N SER A 235 -3.53 7.22 -8.29
CA SER A 235 -3.36 7.48 -6.86
C SER A 235 -4.63 8.04 -6.19
N TRP A 236 -5.27 9.04 -6.81
CA TRP A 236 -6.50 9.66 -6.28
C TRP A 236 -7.78 8.86 -6.50
N ASP A 237 -7.73 7.79 -7.29
CA ASP A 237 -8.83 6.86 -7.53
C ASP A 237 -8.76 5.65 -6.57
N THR A 238 -7.61 5.43 -5.92
CA THR A 238 -7.31 4.25 -5.11
C THR A 238 -7.15 4.60 -3.63
N VAL A 239 -6.23 5.52 -3.32
CA VAL A 239 -5.80 5.84 -1.94
C VAL A 239 -6.94 6.36 -1.06
N PRO A 240 -7.82 7.29 -1.54
CA PRO A 240 -8.93 7.77 -0.70
C PRO A 240 -9.88 6.66 -0.27
N PHE A 241 -10.17 5.70 -1.15
CA PHE A 241 -11.03 4.56 -0.84
C PHE A 241 -10.37 3.61 0.16
N ALA A 242 -9.10 3.24 -0.05
CA ALA A 242 -8.37 2.37 0.86
C ALA A 242 -8.31 2.98 2.28
N LEU A 243 -7.98 4.27 2.41
CA LEU A 243 -7.93 4.95 3.72
C LEU A 243 -9.33 5.17 4.33
N TRP A 244 -10.38 5.32 3.51
CA TRP A 244 -11.75 5.31 4.00
C TRP A 244 -12.12 3.94 4.60
N CYS A 245 -11.75 2.83 3.95
CA CYS A 245 -11.99 1.49 4.48
C CYS A 245 -11.28 1.30 5.84
N VAL A 246 -10.03 1.73 5.96
CA VAL A 246 -9.29 1.75 7.24
C VAL A 246 -10.01 2.61 8.28
N ALA A 247 -10.51 3.80 7.90
CA ALA A 247 -11.19 4.69 8.82
C ALA A 247 -12.50 4.08 9.39
N GLN A 248 -13.17 3.25 8.60
CA GLN A 248 -14.40 2.56 9.02
C GLN A 248 -14.13 1.35 9.93
N GLN A 249 -13.01 0.65 9.76
CA GLN A 249 -12.72 -0.61 10.43
C GLN A 249 -11.21 -0.76 10.72
N PRO A 250 -10.65 0.04 11.66
CA PRO A 250 -9.22 0.02 11.92
C PRO A 250 -8.76 -1.14 12.82
N ASP A 251 -9.66 -1.75 13.59
CA ASP A 251 -9.41 -2.68 14.68
C ASP A 251 -9.82 -4.13 14.41
N ASP A 252 -10.31 -4.42 13.22
CA ASP A 252 -10.62 -5.77 12.75
C ASP A 252 -10.07 -5.99 11.33
N TYR A 253 -9.01 -6.79 11.24
CA TYR A 253 -8.33 -7.03 9.97
C TYR A 253 -9.23 -7.71 8.93
N GLN A 254 -10.00 -8.73 9.35
CA GLN A 254 -10.87 -9.46 8.42
C GLN A 254 -11.99 -8.57 7.88
N GLU A 255 -12.67 -7.85 8.76
CA GLU A 255 -13.73 -6.93 8.34
C GLU A 255 -13.21 -5.81 7.44
N ALA A 256 -12.02 -5.27 7.74
CA ALA A 256 -11.37 -4.27 6.89
C ALA A 256 -11.10 -4.83 5.48
N MET A 257 -10.57 -6.05 5.38
CA MET A 257 -10.29 -6.70 4.09
C MET A 257 -11.57 -6.98 3.32
N TRP A 258 -12.61 -7.55 3.95
CA TRP A 258 -13.89 -7.79 3.30
C TRP A 258 -14.56 -6.50 2.81
N ARG A 259 -14.50 -5.43 3.59
CA ARG A 259 -14.97 -4.10 3.19
C ARG A 259 -14.20 -3.58 1.98
N THR A 260 -12.89 -3.70 2.00
CA THR A 260 -12.00 -3.16 0.95
C THR A 260 -12.21 -3.92 -0.36
N VAL A 261 -12.19 -5.25 -0.34
CA VAL A 261 -12.38 -6.06 -1.55
C VAL A 261 -13.75 -5.86 -2.20
N SER A 262 -14.79 -5.54 -1.40
CA SER A 262 -16.12 -5.24 -1.95
C SER A 262 -16.21 -3.95 -2.77
N GLY A 263 -15.17 -3.13 -2.79
CA GLY A 263 -15.06 -1.99 -3.71
C GLY A 263 -14.89 -2.36 -5.18
N LEU A 264 -14.54 -3.59 -5.49
CA LEU A 264 -14.47 -4.20 -6.83
C LEU A 264 -13.46 -3.59 -7.83
N GLY A 265 -12.75 -2.54 -7.47
CA GLY A 265 -11.75 -1.91 -8.34
C GLY A 265 -10.43 -2.70 -8.35
N ASP A 266 -9.35 -2.03 -8.00
CA ASP A 266 -7.99 -2.58 -7.86
C ASP A 266 -7.85 -3.27 -6.50
N ARG A 267 -8.29 -4.53 -6.42
CA ARG A 267 -8.60 -5.24 -5.17
C ARG A 267 -7.35 -5.60 -4.39
N ASP A 268 -6.34 -6.13 -5.07
CA ASP A 268 -5.03 -6.44 -4.50
C ASP A 268 -4.38 -5.19 -3.90
N THR A 269 -4.28 -4.12 -4.71
CA THR A 269 -3.68 -2.84 -4.34
C THR A 269 -4.43 -2.14 -3.20
N THR A 270 -5.77 -2.08 -3.23
CA THR A 270 -6.54 -1.46 -2.15
C THR A 270 -6.44 -2.26 -0.86
N CYS A 271 -6.47 -3.60 -0.94
CA CYS A 271 -6.30 -4.48 0.21
C CYS A 271 -4.85 -4.48 0.74
N ALA A 272 -3.83 -4.35 -0.12
CA ALA A 272 -2.44 -4.19 0.31
C ALA A 272 -2.26 -2.92 1.15
N MET A 273 -2.77 -1.77 0.69
CA MET A 273 -2.72 -0.50 1.44
C MET A 273 -3.43 -0.61 2.78
N ALA A 274 -4.69 -1.05 2.76
CA ALA A 274 -5.49 -1.17 3.98
C ALA A 274 -4.91 -2.20 4.94
N GLY A 275 -4.51 -3.36 4.45
CA GLY A 275 -3.93 -4.46 5.23
C GLY A 275 -2.65 -4.08 5.94
N GLY A 276 -1.76 -3.35 5.25
CA GLY A 276 -0.51 -2.86 5.85
C GLY A 276 -0.73 -1.88 7.01
N ILE A 277 -1.79 -1.07 6.94
CA ILE A 277 -2.12 -0.11 8.01
C ILE A 277 -2.87 -0.81 9.16
N VAL A 278 -3.90 -1.61 8.85
CA VAL A 278 -4.73 -2.28 9.87
C VAL A 278 -3.92 -3.27 10.69
N ALA A 279 -2.95 -3.98 10.10
CA ALA A 279 -2.05 -4.86 10.82
C ALA A 279 -1.27 -4.15 11.94
N LEU A 280 -0.88 -2.89 11.72
CA LEU A 280 -0.20 -2.07 12.74
C LEU A 280 -1.14 -1.71 13.90
N VAL A 281 -2.43 -1.65 13.66
CA VAL A 281 -3.45 -1.40 14.69
C VAL A 281 -3.75 -2.66 15.47
N THR A 282 -4.03 -3.77 14.78
CA THR A 282 -4.48 -5.04 15.39
C THR A 282 -3.33 -5.87 15.97
N GLY A 283 -2.10 -5.59 15.55
CA GLY A 283 -0.94 -6.41 15.90
C GLY A 283 -0.93 -7.75 15.15
N ARG A 284 0.12 -8.54 15.40
CA ARG A 284 0.27 -9.85 14.75
C ARG A 284 -0.86 -10.81 15.10
N ASP A 285 -1.33 -10.77 16.34
CA ASP A 285 -2.40 -11.66 16.83
C ASP A 285 -3.76 -11.33 16.20
N GLY A 286 -3.94 -10.13 15.66
CA GLY A 286 -5.12 -9.74 14.89
C GLY A 286 -5.13 -10.24 13.45
N LEU A 287 -4.01 -10.77 12.94
CA LEU A 287 -3.95 -11.37 11.61
C LEU A 287 -4.46 -12.82 11.67
N PRO A 288 -5.44 -13.22 10.82
CA PRO A 288 -6.00 -14.57 10.87
C PRO A 288 -4.94 -15.62 10.53
N ALA A 289 -4.68 -16.58 11.44
CA ALA A 289 -3.67 -17.61 11.24
C ALA A 289 -3.95 -18.49 10.01
N SER A 290 -5.23 -18.75 9.70
CA SER A 290 -5.63 -19.51 8.51
C SER A 290 -5.32 -18.76 7.21
N TRP A 291 -5.43 -17.42 7.20
CA TRP A 291 -5.10 -16.60 6.04
C TRP A 291 -3.59 -16.51 5.83
N LEU A 292 -2.84 -16.35 6.93
CA LEU A 292 -1.36 -16.38 6.88
C LEU A 292 -0.83 -17.71 6.35
N ALA A 293 -1.50 -18.82 6.69
CA ALA A 293 -1.16 -20.14 6.17
C ALA A 293 -1.59 -20.35 4.71
N ALA A 294 -2.62 -19.63 4.23
CA ALA A 294 -3.09 -19.69 2.85
C ALA A 294 -2.22 -18.86 1.89
N ARG A 295 -1.66 -17.73 2.37
CA ARG A 295 -0.75 -16.88 1.60
C ARG A 295 0.58 -17.62 1.34
N GLU A 296 1.08 -17.54 0.11
CA GLU A 296 2.40 -18.08 -0.21
C GLU A 296 3.51 -17.48 0.67
N PRO A 297 4.62 -18.21 0.94
CA PRO A 297 5.72 -17.70 1.75
C PRO A 297 6.37 -16.46 1.14
N LEU A 298 6.73 -15.48 2.00
CA LEU A 298 7.44 -14.28 1.56
C LEU A 298 8.88 -14.59 1.16
N ALA A 299 9.28 -14.19 -0.04
CA ALA A 299 10.66 -14.30 -0.52
C ALA A 299 11.50 -13.13 0.00
N MET A 300 11.93 -13.20 1.27
CA MET A 300 12.63 -12.09 1.95
C MET A 300 13.94 -11.66 1.27
N ARG A 301 14.68 -12.57 0.62
CA ARG A 301 15.91 -12.28 -0.19
C ARG A 301 16.10 -13.29 -1.32
#